data_49c536fc4e505070a170fef7e2139a75
#
_entry.id   49c536fc4e505070a170fef7e2139a75
#
_cell.length_a   1.000
_cell.length_b   1.000
_cell.length_c   1.000
_cell.angle_alpha   90.00
_cell.angle_beta   90.00
_cell.angle_gamma   90.00
#
_symmetry.space_group_name_H-M   'P 1'
#
loop_
_entity.id
_entity.type
_entity.pdbx_description
1 polymer ?
#
loop_
_entity_poly.entity_id
_entity_poly.type
_entity_poly.pdbx_seq_one_letter_code
_entity_poly.pdbx_strand_id
1 'polypeptide(L)'
;WGDRIHHVHYKDIRPDIVKDIRENNKSFLDAVIAGAFTVPGDGCIDFQAVSNSLAAMSYSGWIVVEAEQDPAKAPPYDYSKMGYEHIVKVCKMADLSIN
;
A
#
# COMPACT_ATOMS: atom_id res chain seq x y z
N TRP A 1 1.63 21.59 1.77
CA TRP A 1 0.48 20.70 1.41
C TRP A 1 0.06 19.81 2.58
N GLY A 2 0.96 19.52 3.55
CA GLY A 2 0.73 18.56 4.63
C GLY A 2 -0.52 18.82 5.46
N ASP A 3 -0.82 20.07 5.77
CA ASP A 3 -2.02 20.49 6.52
C ASP A 3 -3.33 20.29 5.76
N ARG A 4 -3.25 19.95 4.47
CA ARG A 4 -4.39 19.70 3.58
C ARG A 4 -4.66 18.21 3.36
N ILE A 5 -3.79 17.34 3.88
CA ILE A 5 -3.91 15.88 3.73
C ILE A 5 -4.62 15.33 4.96
N HIS A 6 -5.80 14.74 4.78
CA HIS A 6 -6.64 14.24 5.87
C HIS A 6 -7.00 12.76 5.73
N HIS A 7 -6.65 12.13 4.61
CA HIS A 7 -6.99 10.74 4.33
C HIS A 7 -5.95 10.18 3.36
N VAL A 8 -5.37 9.03 3.68
CA VAL A 8 -4.37 8.37 2.82
C VAL A 8 -4.70 6.90 2.62
N HIS A 9 -4.38 6.39 1.44
CA HIS A 9 -4.43 4.98 1.11
C HIS A 9 -3.00 4.47 0.88
N TYR A 10 -2.67 3.36 1.50
CA TYR A 10 -1.42 2.66 1.26
C TYR A 10 -1.69 1.46 0.35
N LYS A 11 -1.17 1.53 -0.86
CA LYS A 11 -1.26 0.47 -1.87
C LYS A 11 0.14 0.19 -2.40
N ASP A 12 0.54 -1.06 -2.41
CA ASP A 12 1.85 -1.48 -2.88
C ASP A 12 1.79 -2.02 -4.31
N ILE A 13 2.93 -2.16 -4.94
CA ILE A 13 3.05 -2.69 -6.30
C ILE A 13 4.20 -3.70 -6.39
N ARG A 14 4.06 -4.64 -7.33
CA ARG A 14 5.13 -5.58 -7.70
C ARG A 14 5.81 -5.09 -8.97
N PRO A 15 7.07 -4.61 -8.89
CA PRO A 15 7.71 -3.89 -9.99
C PRO A 15 7.95 -4.73 -11.24
N ASP A 16 8.25 -5.99 -11.11
CA ASP A 16 8.44 -6.92 -12.23
C ASP A 16 7.17 -7.13 -13.04
N ILE A 17 6.01 -7.25 -12.37
CA ILE A 17 4.71 -7.34 -13.04
C ILE A 17 4.35 -6.02 -13.71
N VAL A 18 4.60 -4.88 -13.05
CA VAL A 18 4.38 -3.55 -13.64
C VAL A 18 5.23 -3.37 -14.89
N LYS A 19 6.49 -3.83 -14.85
CA LYS A 19 7.36 -3.79 -16.02
C LYS A 19 6.79 -4.58 -17.20
N ASP A 20 6.35 -5.80 -16.97
CA ASP A 20 5.72 -6.64 -18.00
C ASP A 20 4.48 -5.97 -18.61
N ILE A 21 3.63 -5.38 -17.76
CA ILE A 21 2.42 -4.67 -18.18
C ILE A 21 2.75 -3.50 -19.11
N ARG A 22 3.77 -2.72 -18.78
CA ARG A 22 4.22 -1.58 -19.60
C ARG A 22 4.83 -2.02 -20.91
N GLU A 23 5.72 -3.01 -20.87
CA GLU A 23 6.41 -3.51 -22.06
C GLU A 23 5.46 -4.17 -23.07
N ASN A 24 4.41 -4.83 -22.58
CA ASN A 24 3.43 -5.54 -23.40
C ASN A 24 2.11 -4.81 -23.58
N ASN A 25 2.04 -3.54 -23.15
CA ASN A 25 0.89 -2.65 -23.33
C ASN A 25 -0.43 -3.30 -22.87
N LYS A 26 -0.42 -3.92 -21.71
CA LYS A 26 -1.59 -4.61 -21.13
C LYS A 26 -2.55 -3.63 -20.47
N SER A 27 -3.83 -4.04 -20.37
CA SER A 27 -4.87 -3.21 -19.74
C SER A 27 -4.73 -3.14 -18.22
N PHE A 28 -5.45 -2.21 -17.59
CA PHE A 28 -5.54 -2.12 -16.14
C PHE A 28 -6.10 -3.41 -15.51
N LEU A 29 -7.15 -3.98 -16.11
CA LEU A 29 -7.71 -5.25 -15.63
C LEU A 29 -6.70 -6.40 -15.72
N ASP A 30 -5.94 -6.48 -16.80
CA ASP A 30 -4.86 -7.46 -16.94
C ASP A 30 -3.82 -7.28 -15.85
N ALA A 31 -3.49 -6.03 -15.51
CA ALA A 31 -2.58 -5.71 -14.42
C ALA A 31 -3.09 -6.20 -13.06
N VAL A 32 -4.36 -5.98 -12.77
CA VAL A 32 -5.00 -6.45 -11.53
C VAL A 32 -4.93 -7.98 -11.44
N ILE A 33 -5.35 -8.68 -12.51
CA ILE A 33 -5.38 -10.15 -12.57
C ILE A 33 -3.97 -10.72 -12.45
N ALA A 34 -2.98 -10.09 -13.06
CA ALA A 34 -1.58 -10.52 -12.98
C ALA A 34 -0.95 -10.27 -11.60
N GLY A 35 -1.59 -9.49 -10.74
CA GLY A 35 -1.10 -9.20 -9.40
C GLY A 35 -0.11 -8.04 -9.33
N ALA A 36 -0.25 -7.03 -10.20
CA ALA A 36 0.58 -5.83 -10.17
C ALA A 36 0.40 -5.03 -8.87
N PHE A 37 -0.81 -5.02 -8.33
CA PHE A 37 -1.16 -4.35 -7.09
C PHE A 37 -1.20 -5.32 -5.92
N THR A 38 -0.75 -4.88 -4.77
CA THR A 38 -0.75 -5.69 -3.56
C THR A 38 -0.90 -4.80 -2.31
N VAL A 39 -1.03 -5.44 -1.15
CA VAL A 39 -1.14 -4.72 0.12
C VAL A 39 0.22 -4.16 0.56
N PRO A 40 0.23 -3.10 1.40
CA PRO A 40 1.47 -2.57 1.96
C PRO A 40 2.34 -3.66 2.61
N GLY A 41 3.62 -3.64 2.27
CA GLY A 41 4.60 -4.59 2.79
C GLY A 41 4.87 -5.79 1.89
N ASP A 42 4.05 -6.01 0.87
CA ASP A 42 4.18 -7.13 -0.06
C ASP A 42 4.67 -6.71 -1.46
N GLY A 43 5.24 -5.52 -1.57
CA GLY A 43 5.75 -4.96 -2.82
C GLY A 43 7.05 -4.19 -2.63
N CYS A 44 7.21 -3.11 -3.36
CA CYS A 44 8.47 -2.36 -3.41
C CYS A 44 8.42 -0.96 -2.80
N ILE A 45 7.27 -0.49 -2.35
CA ILE A 45 7.15 0.86 -1.79
C ILE A 45 7.69 0.89 -0.36
N ASP A 46 8.54 1.86 -0.07
CA ASP A 46 9.08 2.09 1.27
C ASP A 46 8.05 2.86 2.12
N PHE A 47 7.13 2.14 2.73
CA PHE A 47 6.11 2.75 3.59
C PHE A 47 6.67 3.29 4.91
N GLN A 48 7.86 2.86 5.32
CA GLN A 48 8.52 3.48 6.45
C GLN A 48 8.87 4.94 6.15
N ALA A 49 9.44 5.20 4.97
CA ALA A 49 9.75 6.56 4.53
C ALA A 49 8.49 7.41 4.39
N VAL A 50 7.40 6.83 3.83
CA VAL A 50 6.11 7.52 3.73
C VAL A 50 5.57 7.86 5.11
N SER A 51 5.57 6.91 6.05
CA SER A 51 5.07 7.11 7.41
C SER A 51 5.90 8.12 8.18
N ASN A 52 7.22 8.12 8.00
CA ASN A 52 8.10 9.14 8.57
C ASN A 52 7.75 10.55 8.07
N SER A 53 7.42 10.68 6.78
CA SER A 53 6.99 11.96 6.21
C SER A 53 5.65 12.42 6.78
N LEU A 54 4.69 11.50 6.97
CA LEU A 54 3.42 11.81 7.60
C LEU A 54 3.62 12.27 9.05
N ALA A 55 4.49 11.61 9.80
CA ALA A 55 4.82 12.00 11.16
C ALA A 55 5.46 13.40 11.21
N ALA A 56 6.37 13.70 10.28
CA ALA A 56 7.04 15.00 10.21
C ALA A 56 6.06 16.15 9.94
N MET A 57 4.95 15.90 9.25
CA MET A 57 3.91 16.90 9.01
C MET A 57 2.77 16.84 10.03
N SER A 58 2.92 16.08 11.11
CA SER A 58 1.92 15.90 12.17
C SER A 58 0.57 15.39 11.64
N TYR A 59 0.61 14.45 10.72
CA TYR A 59 -0.58 13.87 10.11
C TYR A 59 -1.52 13.28 11.17
N SER A 60 -2.81 13.56 11.03
CA SER A 60 -3.88 12.96 11.80
C SER A 60 -5.06 12.63 10.88
N GLY A 61 -5.49 11.38 10.87
CA GLY A 61 -6.56 10.91 9.99
C GLY A 61 -6.47 9.41 9.74
N TRP A 62 -7.14 8.97 8.68
CA TRP A 62 -7.17 7.56 8.31
C TRP A 62 -5.98 7.16 7.46
N ILE A 63 -5.46 5.97 7.70
CA ILE A 63 -4.58 5.26 6.77
C ILE A 63 -5.30 3.96 6.40
N VAL A 64 -5.59 3.79 5.12
CA VAL A 64 -6.39 2.69 4.61
C VAL A 64 -5.48 1.69 3.90
N VAL A 65 -5.60 0.42 4.24
CA VAL A 65 -5.01 -0.68 3.46
C VAL A 65 -5.81 -0.81 2.17
N GLU A 66 -5.14 -0.68 1.04
CA GLU A 66 -5.79 -0.81 -0.26
C GLU A 66 -5.02 -1.79 -1.14
N ALA A 67 -5.77 -2.63 -1.82
CA ALA A 67 -5.26 -3.48 -2.88
C ALA A 67 -6.40 -3.87 -3.81
N GLU A 68 -6.10 -3.97 -5.09
CA GLU A 68 -7.02 -4.51 -6.09
C GLU A 68 -6.41 -5.81 -6.57
N GLN A 69 -7.02 -6.94 -6.17
CA GLN A 69 -6.42 -8.25 -6.38
C GLN A 69 -7.48 -9.28 -6.76
N ASP A 70 -7.03 -10.32 -7.48
CA ASP A 70 -7.84 -11.50 -7.74
C ASP A 70 -7.96 -12.32 -6.43
N PRO A 71 -9.16 -12.50 -5.88
CA PRO A 71 -9.34 -13.21 -4.61
C PRO A 71 -8.95 -14.69 -4.69
N ALA A 72 -8.89 -15.27 -5.88
CA ALA A 72 -8.42 -16.65 -6.07
C ALA A 72 -6.91 -16.78 -5.85
N LYS A 73 -6.14 -15.69 -6.12
CA LYS A 73 -4.69 -15.64 -5.93
C LYS A 73 -4.28 -15.01 -4.62
N ALA A 74 -5.09 -14.08 -4.12
CA ALA A 74 -4.81 -13.30 -2.92
C ALA A 74 -6.03 -13.34 -2.00
N PRO A 75 -6.12 -14.34 -1.09
CA PRO A 75 -7.24 -14.41 -0.14
C PRO A 75 -7.40 -13.10 0.61
N PRO A 76 -8.58 -12.43 0.55
CA PRO A 76 -8.75 -11.07 1.06
C PRO A 76 -8.43 -10.91 2.54
N TYR A 77 -8.82 -11.88 3.36
CA TYR A 77 -8.54 -11.80 4.80
C TYR A 77 -7.05 -11.81 5.11
N ASP A 78 -6.32 -12.77 4.53
CA ASP A 78 -4.89 -12.94 4.79
C ASP A 78 -4.09 -11.72 4.31
N TYR A 79 -4.44 -11.20 3.14
CA TYR A 79 -3.76 -10.03 2.58
C TYR A 79 -4.11 -8.74 3.31
N SER A 80 -5.37 -8.56 3.72
CA SER A 80 -5.76 -7.40 4.53
C SER A 80 -5.04 -7.40 5.88
N LYS A 81 -4.92 -8.57 6.50
CA LYS A 81 -4.18 -8.75 7.75
C LYS A 81 -2.70 -8.40 7.57
N MET A 82 -2.07 -8.91 6.53
CA MET A 82 -0.67 -8.61 6.18
C MET A 82 -0.44 -7.11 6.02
N GLY A 83 -1.28 -6.43 5.26
CA GLY A 83 -1.19 -4.99 5.05
C GLY A 83 -1.40 -4.20 6.33
N TYR A 84 -2.37 -4.58 7.14
CA TYR A 84 -2.63 -3.95 8.43
C TYR A 84 -1.43 -4.09 9.38
N GLU A 85 -0.88 -5.29 9.50
CA GLU A 85 0.29 -5.54 10.37
C GLU A 85 1.50 -4.71 9.93
N HIS A 86 1.71 -4.58 8.63
CA HIS A 86 2.78 -3.74 8.10
C HIS A 86 2.58 -2.25 8.42
N ILE A 87 1.36 -1.73 8.25
CA ILE A 87 1.03 -0.34 8.59
C ILE A 87 1.26 -0.09 10.10
N VAL A 88 0.80 -0.98 10.95
CA VAL A 88 1.02 -0.87 12.41
C VAL A 88 2.52 -0.78 12.72
N LYS A 89 3.32 -1.65 12.10
CA LYS A 89 4.76 -1.67 12.29
C LYS A 89 5.43 -0.36 11.87
N VAL A 90 5.17 0.11 10.66
CA VAL A 90 5.83 1.32 10.14
C VAL A 90 5.37 2.59 10.85
N CYS A 91 4.10 2.64 11.28
CA CYS A 91 3.58 3.77 12.05
C CYS A 91 4.21 3.84 13.44
N LYS A 92 4.37 2.70 14.12
CA LYS A 92 5.06 2.65 15.41
C LYS A 92 6.51 3.13 15.30
N MET A 93 7.21 2.69 14.27
CA MET A 93 8.59 3.11 14.02
C MET A 93 8.71 4.58 13.61
N ALA A 94 7.64 5.19 13.12
CA ALA A 94 7.57 6.60 12.77
C ALA A 94 7.00 7.48 13.91
N ASP A 95 6.70 6.91 15.08
CA ASP A 95 6.04 7.58 16.21
C ASP A 95 4.63 8.10 15.89
N LEU A 96 3.94 7.45 14.96
CA LEU A 96 2.52 7.70 14.69
C LEU A 96 1.67 6.82 15.60
N SER A 97 0.79 7.44 16.39
CA SER A 97 -0.13 6.72 17.25
C SER A 97 -1.26 6.11 16.43
N ILE A 98 -1.61 4.85 16.74
CA ILE A 98 -2.76 4.16 16.14
C ILE A 98 -3.78 3.90 17.24
N ASN A 99 -5.01 4.34 17.00
CA ASN A 99 -6.12 4.15 17.91
C ASN A 99 -7.02 3.00 17.48
#